data_f69db2ed9439792d23b4c05525691063
#
_entry.id   f69db2ed9439792d23b4c05525691063
#
_cell.length_a   1.000
_cell.length_b   1.000
_cell.length_c   1.000
_cell.angle_alpha   90.00
_cell.angle_beta   90.00
_cell.angle_gamma   90.00
#
_symmetry.space_group_name_H-M   'P 1'
#
loop_
_entity.id
_entity.type
_entity.pdbx_description
1 polymer ?
#
loop_
_entity_poly.entity_id
_entity_poly.type
_entity_poly.pdbx_seq_one_letter_code
_entity_poly.pdbx_strand_id
1 'polypeptide(L)'
;MQSALKILFVDDHEGIRDGLGQMFTLKNDFLEFVYASNFSQAEERLEQNSDIKVAIMDINLDGENGLNLIPILRKIVPSLKVIVYSMYSDAIHIEQALKSKIEGFVTKDSKLEELEKAIFAVADGNLYYNQRANQIMHLMLNKDNADQNDKDAHILSLVENYKMLSKKEQEVFKLLASGKTSKEIAEILGKAEKTIINQRSNIYGKLDLHDRLDVIEAAQALGVIA
;
A
#
# COMPACT_ATOMS: atom_id res chain seq x y z
N MET A 1 7.15 -23.72 -27.64
CA MET A 1 7.84 -23.26 -26.43
C MET A 1 7.09 -22.03 -25.95
N GLN A 2 6.62 -22.00 -24.72
CA GLN A 2 6.03 -20.80 -24.12
C GLN A 2 7.16 -19.78 -23.97
N SER A 3 6.98 -18.53 -24.45
CA SER A 3 7.98 -17.48 -24.27
C SER A 3 8.13 -17.18 -22.78
N ALA A 4 9.36 -16.94 -22.32
CA ALA A 4 9.62 -16.56 -20.95
C ALA A 4 8.77 -15.33 -20.56
N LEU A 5 8.19 -15.35 -19.37
CA LEU A 5 7.52 -14.20 -18.77
C LEU A 5 8.56 -13.37 -18.05
N LYS A 6 8.92 -12.23 -18.66
CA LYS A 6 9.88 -11.31 -18.07
C LYS A 6 9.17 -10.33 -17.14
N ILE A 7 9.70 -10.18 -15.93
CA ILE A 7 9.11 -9.43 -14.82
C ILE A 7 10.13 -8.43 -14.29
N LEU A 8 9.77 -7.17 -14.18
CA LEU A 8 10.54 -6.16 -13.45
C LEU A 8 10.21 -6.26 -11.96
N PHE A 9 11.20 -6.46 -11.09
CA PHE A 9 11.02 -6.45 -9.64
C PHE A 9 11.71 -5.23 -9.04
N VAL A 10 10.94 -4.31 -8.49
CA VAL A 10 11.39 -3.03 -7.93
C VAL A 10 11.21 -3.05 -6.42
N ASP A 11 12.31 -3.12 -5.68
CA ASP A 11 12.34 -3.14 -4.21
C ASP A 11 13.73 -2.70 -3.76
N ASP A 12 13.84 -1.80 -2.79
CA ASP A 12 15.13 -1.36 -2.23
C ASP A 12 15.75 -2.41 -1.30
N HIS A 13 14.96 -3.39 -0.82
CA HIS A 13 15.43 -4.50 0.01
C HIS A 13 15.98 -5.65 -0.84
N GLU A 14 17.31 -5.66 -1.09
CA GLU A 14 17.99 -6.65 -1.92
C GLU A 14 17.64 -8.11 -1.53
N GLY A 15 17.65 -8.44 -0.24
CA GLY A 15 17.34 -9.79 0.24
C GLY A 15 15.94 -10.28 -0.11
N ILE A 16 14.94 -9.39 -0.14
CA ILE A 16 13.56 -9.70 -0.56
C ILE A 16 13.54 -9.85 -2.07
N ARG A 17 13.99 -8.83 -2.80
CA ARG A 17 13.95 -8.74 -4.25
C ARG A 17 14.65 -9.93 -4.93
N ASP A 18 15.93 -10.12 -4.62
CA ASP A 18 16.76 -11.11 -5.29
C ASP A 18 16.44 -12.52 -4.78
N GLY A 19 16.16 -12.66 -3.47
CA GLY A 19 15.78 -13.94 -2.88
C GLY A 19 14.47 -14.50 -3.43
N LEU A 20 13.44 -13.69 -3.53
CA LEU A 20 12.15 -14.11 -4.09
C LEU A 20 12.26 -14.40 -5.59
N GLY A 21 12.94 -13.55 -6.37
CA GLY A 21 13.12 -13.77 -7.79
C GLY A 21 13.86 -15.08 -8.08
N GLN A 22 14.93 -15.40 -7.33
CA GLN A 22 15.61 -16.68 -7.45
C GLN A 22 14.72 -17.87 -7.11
N MET A 23 13.94 -17.79 -6.02
CA MET A 23 12.99 -18.84 -5.64
C MET A 23 11.96 -19.11 -6.73
N PHE A 24 11.39 -18.06 -7.32
CA PHE A 24 10.41 -18.21 -8.40
C PHE A 24 11.02 -18.78 -9.68
N THR A 25 12.23 -18.35 -10.05
CA THR A 25 12.94 -18.89 -11.22
C THR A 25 13.28 -20.37 -11.03
N LEU A 26 13.72 -20.78 -9.84
CA LEU A 26 13.99 -22.19 -9.52
C LEU A 26 12.72 -23.07 -9.59
N LYS A 27 11.56 -22.50 -9.27
CA LYS A 27 10.27 -23.21 -9.29
C LYS A 27 9.62 -23.23 -10.66
N ASN A 28 9.89 -22.21 -11.49
CA ASN A 28 9.24 -22.00 -12.78
C ASN A 28 10.25 -21.52 -13.83
N ASP A 29 10.75 -22.42 -14.66
CA ASP A 29 11.78 -22.15 -15.68
C ASP A 29 11.42 -21.09 -16.72
N PHE A 30 10.14 -20.70 -16.80
CA PHE A 30 9.68 -19.68 -17.74
C PHE A 30 9.53 -18.29 -17.11
N LEU A 31 9.87 -18.11 -15.83
CA LEU A 31 9.94 -16.79 -15.19
C LEU A 31 11.36 -16.23 -15.26
N GLU A 32 11.48 -15.01 -15.75
CA GLU A 32 12.73 -14.26 -15.81
C GLU A 32 12.56 -12.93 -15.05
N PHE A 33 13.44 -12.64 -14.09
CA PHE A 33 13.37 -11.44 -13.29
C PHE A 33 14.46 -10.45 -13.65
N VAL A 34 14.06 -9.19 -13.84
CA VAL A 34 14.94 -8.03 -13.98
C VAL A 34 14.77 -7.18 -12.73
N TYR A 35 15.88 -6.82 -12.09
CA TYR A 35 15.85 -6.19 -10.78
C TYR A 35 16.18 -4.69 -10.84
N ALA A 36 15.49 -3.92 -9.99
CA ALA A 36 15.76 -2.51 -9.76
C ALA A 36 15.57 -2.18 -8.28
N SER A 37 16.42 -1.31 -7.72
CA SER A 37 16.36 -0.89 -6.32
C SER A 37 15.79 0.52 -6.13
N ASN A 38 15.61 1.28 -7.22
CA ASN A 38 15.14 2.66 -7.20
C ASN A 38 14.53 3.07 -8.55
N PHE A 39 14.00 4.29 -8.62
CA PHE A 39 13.32 4.82 -9.80
C PHE A 39 14.20 4.81 -11.05
N SER A 40 15.43 5.34 -10.94
CA SER A 40 16.35 5.44 -12.08
C SER A 40 16.70 4.08 -12.67
N GLN A 41 16.96 3.08 -11.82
CA GLN A 41 17.21 1.72 -12.28
C GLN A 41 15.98 1.09 -12.91
N ALA A 42 14.79 1.32 -12.36
CA ALA A 42 13.55 0.78 -12.91
C ALA A 42 13.28 1.31 -14.33
N GLU A 43 13.49 2.60 -14.57
CA GLU A 43 13.39 3.22 -15.89
C GLU A 43 14.41 2.62 -16.86
N GLU A 44 15.69 2.61 -16.49
CA GLU A 44 16.77 2.05 -17.31
C GLU A 44 16.52 0.58 -17.68
N ARG A 45 16.11 -0.24 -16.70
CA ARG A 45 15.82 -1.66 -16.93
C ARG A 45 14.66 -1.87 -17.89
N LEU A 46 13.63 -1.04 -17.79
CA LEU A 46 12.46 -1.14 -18.64
C LEU A 46 12.75 -0.66 -20.07
N GLU A 47 13.58 0.36 -20.25
CA GLU A 47 14.05 0.82 -21.56
C GLU A 47 14.89 -0.25 -22.27
N GLN A 48 15.74 -0.98 -21.51
CA GLN A 48 16.58 -2.05 -22.03
C GLN A 48 15.81 -3.36 -22.31
N ASN A 49 14.61 -3.53 -21.73
CA ASN A 49 13.81 -4.75 -21.79
C ASN A 49 12.34 -4.43 -22.09
N SER A 50 12.06 -4.00 -23.30
CA SER A 50 10.70 -3.61 -23.74
C SER A 50 9.69 -4.77 -23.78
N ASP A 51 10.14 -6.01 -23.63
CA ASP A 51 9.33 -7.23 -23.55
C ASP A 51 8.83 -7.55 -22.14
N ILE A 52 9.21 -6.76 -21.14
CA ILE A 52 8.66 -6.85 -19.78
C ILE A 52 7.16 -6.52 -19.81
N LYS A 53 6.35 -7.44 -19.26
CA LYS A 53 4.88 -7.32 -19.23
C LYS A 53 4.33 -7.03 -17.84
N VAL A 54 5.03 -7.42 -16.80
CA VAL A 54 4.61 -7.29 -15.41
C VAL A 54 5.71 -6.62 -14.60
N ALA A 55 5.34 -5.68 -13.75
CA ALA A 55 6.21 -5.12 -12.73
C ALA A 55 5.67 -5.47 -11.34
N ILE A 56 6.52 -5.97 -10.46
CA ILE A 56 6.29 -6.10 -9.02
C ILE A 56 6.97 -4.90 -8.37
N MET A 57 6.26 -4.17 -7.53
CA MET A 57 6.74 -2.90 -7.00
C MET A 57 6.39 -2.71 -5.54
N ASP A 58 7.36 -2.33 -4.72
CA ASP A 58 7.08 -1.82 -3.38
C ASP A 58 6.53 -0.38 -3.42
N ILE A 59 5.69 -0.06 -2.45
CA ILE A 59 5.20 1.32 -2.25
C ILE A 59 6.32 2.23 -1.72
N ASN A 60 7.20 1.71 -0.85
CA ASN A 60 8.30 2.47 -0.28
C ASN A 60 9.62 2.06 -0.94
N LEU A 61 10.23 2.97 -1.69
CA LEU A 61 11.51 2.78 -2.34
C LEU A 61 12.48 3.84 -1.81
N ASP A 62 13.28 3.49 -0.81
CA ASP A 62 14.27 4.37 -0.18
C ASP A 62 13.70 5.75 0.23
N GLY A 63 12.47 5.76 0.78
CA GLY A 63 11.75 6.95 1.20
C GLY A 63 10.92 7.63 0.10
N GLU A 64 11.00 7.19 -1.13
CA GLU A 64 10.13 7.64 -2.23
C GLU A 64 8.89 6.76 -2.36
N ASN A 65 7.76 7.35 -2.76
CA ASN A 65 6.53 6.59 -2.98
C ASN A 65 6.56 5.91 -4.35
N GLY A 66 6.76 4.59 -4.37
CA GLY A 66 6.82 3.77 -5.59
C GLY A 66 5.60 3.91 -6.51
N LEU A 67 4.42 4.26 -5.98
CA LEU A 67 3.24 4.50 -6.81
C LEU A 67 3.43 5.65 -7.81
N ASN A 68 4.30 6.63 -7.51
CA ASN A 68 4.62 7.72 -8.41
C ASN A 68 5.43 7.26 -9.64
N LEU A 69 6.10 6.12 -9.56
CA LEU A 69 6.85 5.52 -10.67
C LEU A 69 5.93 4.90 -11.73
N ILE A 70 4.75 4.41 -11.35
CA ILE A 70 3.83 3.71 -12.26
C ILE A 70 3.52 4.49 -13.54
N PRO A 71 3.09 5.78 -13.48
CA PRO A 71 2.82 6.53 -14.69
C PRO A 71 4.07 6.77 -15.55
N ILE A 72 5.26 6.80 -14.95
CA ILE A 72 6.53 6.96 -15.66
C ILE A 72 6.85 5.68 -16.43
N LEU A 73 6.81 4.52 -15.77
CA LEU A 73 7.07 3.23 -16.40
C LEU A 73 6.04 2.93 -17.52
N ARG A 74 4.79 3.33 -17.35
CA ARG A 74 3.75 3.17 -18.38
C ARG A 74 3.91 4.10 -19.58
N LYS A 75 4.73 5.15 -19.50
CA LYS A 75 5.14 5.92 -20.70
C LYS A 75 6.15 5.16 -21.54
N ILE A 76 7.00 4.34 -20.90
CA ILE A 76 8.00 3.49 -21.59
C ILE A 76 7.30 2.24 -22.16
N VAL A 77 6.53 1.53 -21.34
CA VAL A 77 5.76 0.34 -21.74
C VAL A 77 4.27 0.56 -21.41
N PRO A 78 3.45 1.07 -22.36
CA PRO A 78 2.04 1.39 -22.10
C PRO A 78 1.17 0.21 -21.63
N SER A 79 1.54 -1.02 -22.00
CA SER A 79 0.85 -2.25 -21.61
C SER A 79 1.35 -2.85 -20.30
N LEU A 80 2.26 -2.18 -19.58
CA LEU A 80 2.84 -2.67 -18.35
C LEU A 80 1.77 -2.84 -17.27
N LYS A 81 1.66 -4.05 -16.76
CA LYS A 81 0.79 -4.41 -15.64
C LYS A 81 1.58 -4.35 -14.36
N VAL A 82 0.98 -3.81 -13.31
CA VAL A 82 1.69 -3.55 -12.05
C VAL A 82 1.03 -4.33 -10.91
N ILE A 83 1.84 -5.08 -10.18
CA ILE A 83 1.52 -5.71 -8.90
C ILE A 83 2.23 -4.92 -7.81
N VAL A 84 1.48 -4.35 -6.88
CA VAL A 84 2.05 -3.79 -5.66
C VAL A 84 2.32 -4.93 -4.68
N TYR A 85 3.56 -5.00 -4.17
CA TYR A 85 4.01 -5.95 -3.17
C TYR A 85 4.65 -5.20 -2.00
N SER A 86 3.92 -4.99 -0.91
CA SER A 86 4.31 -4.04 0.12
C SER A 86 4.00 -4.51 1.54
N MET A 87 4.73 -3.97 2.53
CA MET A 87 4.43 -4.16 3.95
C MET A 87 3.18 -3.40 4.40
N TYR A 88 2.73 -2.42 3.62
CA TYR A 88 1.56 -1.62 3.96
C TYR A 88 0.26 -2.38 3.64
N SER A 89 -0.54 -2.63 4.68
CA SER A 89 -1.86 -3.29 4.60
C SER A 89 -3.02 -2.39 5.03
N ASP A 90 -2.71 -1.13 5.35
CA ASP A 90 -3.71 -0.15 5.77
C ASP A 90 -4.55 0.38 4.60
N ALA A 91 -5.77 0.83 4.92
CA ALA A 91 -6.73 1.26 3.92
C ALA A 91 -6.23 2.45 3.07
N ILE A 92 -5.37 3.30 3.62
CA ILE A 92 -4.87 4.51 2.94
C ILE A 92 -3.94 4.14 1.81
N HIS A 93 -2.95 3.27 2.08
CA HIS A 93 -1.99 2.84 1.06
C HIS A 93 -2.65 1.96 -0.01
N ILE A 94 -3.59 1.08 0.42
CA ILE A 94 -4.38 0.26 -0.52
C ILE A 94 -5.21 1.17 -1.45
N GLU A 95 -5.94 2.15 -0.91
CA GLU A 95 -6.72 3.08 -1.74
C GLU A 95 -5.85 3.85 -2.72
N GLN A 96 -4.68 4.34 -2.29
CA GLN A 96 -3.73 5.04 -3.16
C GLN A 96 -3.24 4.13 -4.29
N ALA A 97 -2.89 2.87 -3.96
CA ALA A 97 -2.47 1.87 -4.93
C ALA A 97 -3.58 1.60 -5.96
N LEU A 98 -4.82 1.37 -5.52
CA LEU A 98 -5.96 1.14 -6.40
C LEU A 98 -6.25 2.35 -7.31
N LYS A 99 -6.13 3.59 -6.80
CA LYS A 99 -6.24 4.82 -7.61
C LYS A 99 -5.15 4.93 -8.68
N SER A 100 -4.00 4.29 -8.49
CA SER A 100 -2.93 4.21 -9.48
C SER A 100 -3.18 3.18 -10.58
N LYS A 101 -4.39 2.58 -10.60
CA LYS A 101 -4.84 1.59 -11.60
C LYS A 101 -3.90 0.41 -11.72
N ILE A 102 -3.52 -0.16 -10.58
CA ILE A 102 -2.71 -1.39 -10.51
C ILE A 102 -3.57 -2.62 -10.84
N GLU A 103 -2.95 -3.68 -11.34
CA GLU A 103 -3.62 -4.94 -11.65
C GLU A 103 -3.51 -5.96 -10.52
N GLY A 104 -2.57 -5.76 -9.57
CA GLY A 104 -2.42 -6.65 -8.42
C GLY A 104 -2.02 -5.92 -7.14
N PHE A 105 -2.44 -6.46 -5.99
CA PHE A 105 -2.02 -6.03 -4.66
C PHE A 105 -1.84 -7.23 -3.74
N VAL A 106 -0.62 -7.40 -3.24
CA VAL A 106 -0.25 -8.46 -2.29
C VAL A 106 0.60 -7.85 -1.18
N THR A 107 0.36 -8.23 0.07
CA THR A 107 1.17 -7.78 1.20
C THR A 107 2.39 -8.68 1.41
N LYS A 108 3.52 -8.12 1.86
CA LYS A 108 4.78 -8.87 2.08
C LYS A 108 4.70 -9.87 3.24
N ASP A 109 3.69 -9.76 4.10
CA ASP A 109 3.37 -10.74 5.17
C ASP A 109 2.51 -11.91 4.68
N SER A 110 2.01 -11.85 3.44
CA SER A 110 1.28 -12.95 2.83
C SER A 110 2.21 -14.13 2.50
N LYS A 111 1.61 -15.32 2.33
CA LYS A 111 2.36 -16.48 1.86
C LYS A 111 2.89 -16.23 0.45
N LEU A 112 4.06 -16.78 0.15
CA LEU A 112 4.73 -16.63 -1.15
C LEU A 112 3.85 -17.09 -2.33
N GLU A 113 3.01 -18.10 -2.11
CA GLU A 113 2.07 -18.61 -3.09
C GLU A 113 1.04 -17.56 -3.53
N GLU A 114 0.73 -16.56 -2.69
CA GLU A 114 -0.17 -15.48 -3.06
C GLU A 114 0.47 -14.54 -4.09
N LEU A 115 1.77 -14.22 -3.93
CA LEU A 115 2.50 -13.43 -4.92
C LEU A 115 2.64 -14.21 -6.24
N GLU A 116 2.90 -15.51 -6.17
CA GLU A 116 2.96 -16.37 -7.36
C GLU A 116 1.64 -16.39 -8.12
N LYS A 117 0.52 -16.58 -7.41
CA LYS A 117 -0.83 -16.50 -8.01
C LYS A 117 -1.10 -15.13 -8.66
N ALA A 118 -0.68 -14.04 -7.97
CA ALA A 118 -0.83 -12.70 -8.50
C ALA A 118 -0.04 -12.51 -9.81
N ILE A 119 1.20 -13.00 -9.88
CA ILE A 119 2.03 -12.93 -11.09
C ILE A 119 1.32 -13.58 -12.27
N PHE A 120 0.84 -14.83 -12.11
CA PHE A 120 0.16 -15.52 -13.19
C PHE A 120 -1.18 -14.90 -13.57
N ALA A 121 -2.01 -14.57 -12.58
CA ALA A 121 -3.30 -13.94 -12.84
C ALA A 121 -3.13 -12.62 -13.62
N VAL A 122 -2.19 -11.77 -13.19
CA VAL A 122 -1.93 -10.49 -13.84
C VAL A 122 -1.30 -10.67 -15.21
N ALA A 123 -0.38 -11.62 -15.38
CA ALA A 123 0.19 -11.93 -16.70
C ALA A 123 -0.90 -12.34 -17.70
N ASP A 124 -1.87 -13.14 -17.27
CA ASP A 124 -3.03 -13.58 -18.07
C ASP A 124 -4.08 -12.49 -18.29
N GLY A 125 -3.92 -11.30 -17.70
CA GLY A 125 -4.84 -10.18 -17.88
C GLY A 125 -5.95 -10.08 -16.85
N ASN A 126 -5.89 -10.87 -15.80
CA ASN A 126 -6.82 -10.82 -14.68
C ASN A 126 -6.32 -9.88 -13.59
N LEU A 127 -7.23 -9.42 -12.74
CA LEU A 127 -6.87 -8.67 -11.53
C LEU A 127 -6.62 -9.64 -10.37
N TYR A 128 -5.68 -9.29 -9.49
CA TYR A 128 -5.42 -10.05 -8.29
C TYR A 128 -5.23 -9.13 -7.08
N TYR A 129 -6.19 -9.13 -6.18
CA TYR A 129 -6.14 -8.36 -4.95
C TYR A 129 -6.32 -9.28 -3.73
N ASN A 130 -5.52 -9.09 -2.69
CA ASN A 130 -5.75 -9.78 -1.43
C ASN A 130 -7.12 -9.39 -0.84
N GLN A 131 -7.57 -10.10 0.19
CA GLN A 131 -8.90 -9.89 0.78
C GLN A 131 -9.13 -8.43 1.20
N ARG A 132 -8.13 -7.79 1.83
CA ARG A 132 -8.22 -6.41 2.30
C ARG A 132 -8.35 -5.42 1.14
N ALA A 133 -7.53 -5.58 0.10
CA ALA A 133 -7.59 -4.72 -1.08
C ALA A 133 -8.93 -4.88 -1.83
N ASN A 134 -9.47 -6.09 -1.91
CA ASN A 134 -10.81 -6.32 -2.45
C ASN A 134 -11.89 -5.58 -1.66
N GLN A 135 -11.85 -5.63 -0.33
CA GLN A 135 -12.78 -4.87 0.52
C GLN A 135 -12.73 -3.37 0.20
N ILE A 136 -11.54 -2.77 0.21
CA ILE A 136 -11.37 -1.34 -0.09
C ILE A 136 -11.84 -1.01 -1.51
N MET A 137 -11.55 -1.85 -2.50
CA MET A 137 -12.04 -1.66 -3.87
C MET A 137 -13.57 -1.68 -3.94
N HIS A 138 -14.23 -2.62 -3.26
CA HIS A 138 -15.69 -2.65 -3.17
C HIS A 138 -16.26 -1.36 -2.56
N LEU A 139 -15.64 -0.85 -1.50
CA LEU A 139 -16.03 0.41 -0.88
C LEU A 139 -15.92 1.59 -1.85
N MET A 140 -14.80 1.65 -2.61
CA MET A 140 -14.58 2.70 -3.61
C MET A 140 -15.61 2.66 -4.74
N LEU A 141 -15.97 1.46 -5.21
CA LEU A 141 -16.95 1.28 -6.30
C LEU A 141 -18.38 1.59 -5.86
N ASN A 142 -18.71 1.38 -4.59
CA ASN A 142 -20.06 1.60 -4.05
C ASN A 142 -20.23 3.00 -3.44
N LYS A 143 -19.25 3.88 -3.52
CA LYS A 143 -19.29 5.24 -2.95
C LYS A 143 -20.48 6.06 -3.48
N ASP A 144 -20.85 5.86 -4.75
CA ASP A 144 -21.98 6.55 -5.39
C ASP A 144 -23.34 5.89 -5.07
N ASN A 145 -23.35 4.69 -4.49
CA ASN A 145 -24.55 3.93 -4.10
C ASN A 145 -24.75 3.87 -2.58
N ALA A 146 -24.32 4.88 -1.86
CA ALA A 146 -24.17 4.92 -0.39
C ALA A 146 -25.45 4.72 0.44
N ASP A 147 -26.58 4.29 -0.13
CA ASP A 147 -27.83 4.09 0.60
C ASP A 147 -27.96 2.74 1.33
N GLN A 148 -26.97 1.84 1.29
CA GLN A 148 -27.17 0.48 1.84
C GLN A 148 -26.13 -0.05 2.84
N ASN A 149 -25.05 0.66 3.17
CA ASN A 149 -24.16 0.15 4.22
C ASN A 149 -23.44 1.30 4.95
N ASP A 150 -24.01 1.75 6.05
CA ASP A 150 -23.51 2.84 6.91
C ASP A 150 -22.04 2.67 7.32
N LYS A 151 -21.59 1.42 7.54
CA LYS A 151 -20.22 1.11 7.95
C LYS A 151 -19.19 1.36 6.84
N ASP A 152 -19.54 1.05 5.60
CA ASP A 152 -18.62 1.14 4.47
C ASP A 152 -18.38 2.60 4.07
N ALA A 153 -19.44 3.40 4.05
CA ALA A 153 -19.36 4.85 3.83
C ALA A 153 -18.53 5.52 4.95
N HIS A 154 -18.68 5.06 6.19
CA HIS A 154 -17.90 5.54 7.34
C HIS A 154 -16.39 5.28 7.17
N ILE A 155 -15.96 4.08 6.73
CA ILE A 155 -14.55 3.77 6.52
C ILE A 155 -13.93 4.67 5.45
N LEU A 156 -14.60 4.91 4.33
CA LEU A 156 -14.08 5.81 3.28
C LEU A 156 -13.98 7.26 3.77
N SER A 157 -15.00 7.74 4.48
CA SER A 157 -14.96 9.07 5.10
C SER A 157 -13.80 9.18 6.10
N LEU A 158 -13.58 8.14 6.91
CA LEU A 158 -12.49 8.07 7.87
C LEU A 158 -11.12 8.10 7.17
N VAL A 159 -10.95 7.39 6.05
CA VAL A 159 -9.72 7.42 5.23
C VAL A 159 -9.47 8.82 4.67
N GLU A 160 -10.48 9.48 4.14
CA GLU A 160 -10.36 10.84 3.63
C GLU A 160 -9.99 11.83 4.74
N ASN A 161 -10.69 11.76 5.86
CA ASN A 161 -10.44 12.62 7.03
C ASN A 161 -9.03 12.39 7.62
N TYR A 162 -8.57 11.14 7.69
CA TYR A 162 -7.22 10.84 8.16
C TYR A 162 -6.13 11.41 7.25
N LYS A 163 -6.33 11.45 5.93
CA LYS A 163 -5.42 12.11 4.99
C LYS A 163 -5.34 13.62 5.20
N MET A 164 -6.38 14.24 5.74
CA MET A 164 -6.38 15.66 6.10
C MET A 164 -5.58 15.97 7.39
N LEU A 165 -5.18 14.95 8.15
CA LEU A 165 -4.28 15.12 9.27
C LEU A 165 -2.86 15.42 8.78
N SER A 166 -2.21 16.40 9.41
CA SER A 166 -0.77 16.61 9.22
C SER A 166 0.03 15.40 9.71
N LYS A 167 1.27 15.22 9.22
CA LYS A 167 2.16 14.13 9.67
C LYS A 167 2.31 14.08 11.20
N LYS A 168 2.35 15.26 11.85
CA LYS A 168 2.42 15.38 13.33
C LYS A 168 1.14 14.91 14.01
N GLU A 169 -0.02 15.21 13.45
CA GLU A 169 -1.31 14.74 13.96
C GLU A 169 -1.47 13.22 13.76
N GLN A 170 -1.03 12.68 12.61
CA GLN A 170 -1.01 11.22 12.36
C GLN A 170 -0.12 10.48 13.37
N GLU A 171 1.06 11.05 13.69
CA GLU A 171 1.95 10.49 14.72
C GLU A 171 1.28 10.46 16.10
N VAL A 172 0.62 11.56 16.49
CA VAL A 172 -0.14 11.63 17.76
C VAL A 172 -1.31 10.64 17.73
N PHE A 173 -2.04 10.53 16.62
CA PHE A 173 -3.14 9.57 16.48
C PHE A 173 -2.68 8.11 16.68
N LYS A 174 -1.55 7.71 16.08
CA LYS A 174 -0.96 6.38 16.27
C LYS A 174 -0.65 6.08 17.74
N LEU A 175 -0.09 7.06 18.44
CA LEU A 175 0.21 6.91 19.87
C LEU A 175 -1.05 6.86 20.75
N LEU A 176 -2.09 7.64 20.42
CA LEU A 176 -3.39 7.54 21.08
C LEU A 176 -4.03 6.16 20.88
N ALA A 177 -4.01 5.65 19.65
CA ALA A 177 -4.53 4.35 19.28
C ALA A 177 -3.79 3.19 19.99
N SER A 178 -2.47 3.34 20.21
CA SER A 178 -1.69 2.38 21.01
C SER A 178 -1.89 2.53 22.54
N GLY A 179 -2.87 3.32 22.96
CA GLY A 179 -3.29 3.42 24.34
C GLY A 179 -2.51 4.40 25.19
N LYS A 180 -1.64 5.23 24.62
CA LYS A 180 -0.88 6.22 25.36
C LYS A 180 -1.75 7.41 25.82
N THR A 181 -1.45 7.91 27.01
CA THR A 181 -2.07 9.13 27.56
C THR A 181 -1.42 10.37 26.94
N SER A 182 -2.10 11.52 27.01
CA SER A 182 -1.52 12.78 26.53
C SER A 182 -0.18 13.13 27.19
N LYS A 183 -0.01 12.76 28.46
CA LYS A 183 1.24 12.95 29.20
C LYS A 183 2.36 12.08 28.64
N GLU A 184 2.14 10.79 28.45
CA GLU A 184 3.12 9.84 27.86
C GLU A 184 3.50 10.27 26.45
N ILE A 185 2.52 10.71 25.63
CA ILE A 185 2.77 11.20 24.27
C ILE A 185 3.64 12.48 24.31
N ALA A 186 3.36 13.37 25.25
CA ALA A 186 4.17 14.58 25.44
C ALA A 186 5.64 14.26 25.77
N GLU A 187 5.86 13.28 26.65
CA GLU A 187 7.20 12.77 26.99
C GLU A 187 7.89 12.14 25.77
N ILE A 188 7.19 11.26 25.03
CA ILE A 188 7.73 10.58 23.83
C ILE A 188 8.13 11.59 22.74
N LEU A 189 7.28 12.60 22.50
CA LEU A 189 7.50 13.57 21.41
C LEU A 189 8.27 14.82 21.83
N GLY A 190 8.70 14.93 23.10
CA GLY A 190 9.41 16.09 23.62
C GLY A 190 8.59 17.39 23.57
N LYS A 191 7.27 17.30 23.82
CA LYS A 191 6.33 18.44 23.74
C LYS A 191 5.67 18.73 25.08
N ALA A 192 5.08 19.92 25.22
CA ALA A 192 4.25 20.23 26.38
C ALA A 192 2.94 19.41 26.31
N GLU A 193 2.47 18.88 27.44
CA GLU A 193 1.24 18.10 27.52
C GLU A 193 0.02 18.88 26.99
N LYS A 194 -0.05 20.19 27.26
CA LYS A 194 -1.09 21.07 26.72
C LYS A 194 -1.13 21.09 25.19
N THR A 195 0.05 20.98 24.54
CA THR A 195 0.14 20.89 23.07
C THR A 195 -0.47 19.57 22.56
N ILE A 196 -0.22 18.47 23.24
CA ILE A 196 -0.78 17.16 22.88
C ILE A 196 -2.31 17.13 23.12
N ILE A 197 -2.78 17.72 24.21
CA ILE A 197 -4.23 17.84 24.50
C ILE A 197 -4.93 18.61 23.36
N ASN A 198 -4.35 19.73 22.91
CA ASN A 198 -4.90 20.50 21.80
C ASN A 198 -4.87 19.70 20.47
N GLN A 199 -3.75 19.01 20.18
CA GLN A 199 -3.64 18.15 18.99
C GLN A 199 -4.67 17.01 19.03
N ARG A 200 -4.85 16.36 20.19
CA ARG A 200 -5.88 15.33 20.38
C ARG A 200 -7.28 15.88 20.09
N SER A 201 -7.62 17.05 20.63
CA SER A 201 -8.92 17.67 20.37
C SER A 201 -9.16 17.96 18.89
N ASN A 202 -8.12 18.45 18.19
CA ASN A 202 -8.18 18.68 16.75
C ASN A 202 -8.35 17.38 15.94
N ILE A 203 -7.63 16.31 16.33
CA ILE A 203 -7.73 14.98 15.71
C ILE A 203 -9.16 14.44 15.90
N TYR A 204 -9.70 14.53 17.11
CA TYR A 204 -11.04 14.08 17.42
C TYR A 204 -12.08 14.80 16.57
N GLY A 205 -11.97 16.14 16.44
CA GLY A 205 -12.88 16.90 15.57
C GLY A 205 -12.73 16.59 14.09
N LYS A 206 -11.50 16.35 13.59
CA LYS A 206 -11.27 16.03 12.18
C LYS A 206 -11.75 14.63 11.79
N LEU A 207 -11.63 13.66 12.71
CA LEU A 207 -12.01 12.26 12.48
C LEU A 207 -13.41 11.91 12.99
N ASP A 208 -14.13 12.88 13.56
CA ASP A 208 -15.44 12.70 14.19
C ASP A 208 -15.44 11.61 15.28
N LEU A 209 -14.44 11.69 16.18
CA LEU A 209 -14.24 10.76 17.29
C LEU A 209 -14.72 11.40 18.60
N HIS A 210 -15.32 10.63 19.47
CA HIS A 210 -15.89 11.13 20.72
C HIS A 210 -15.14 10.62 21.96
N ASP A 211 -14.64 9.39 21.90
CA ASP A 211 -13.97 8.76 23.02
C ASP A 211 -12.73 7.96 22.61
N ARG A 212 -12.17 7.20 23.56
CA ARG A 212 -10.98 6.38 23.34
C ARG A 212 -11.27 5.12 22.53
N LEU A 213 -12.48 4.60 22.65
CA LEU A 213 -12.88 3.40 21.90
C LEU A 213 -12.98 3.73 20.42
N ASP A 214 -13.60 4.87 20.09
CA ASP A 214 -13.67 5.38 18.72
C ASP A 214 -12.26 5.49 18.09
N VAL A 215 -11.24 5.95 18.86
CA VAL A 215 -9.86 6.05 18.37
C VAL A 215 -9.29 4.68 18.00
N ILE A 216 -9.56 3.65 18.82
CA ILE A 216 -9.08 2.29 18.57
C ILE A 216 -9.79 1.69 17.36
N GLU A 217 -11.13 1.82 17.30
CA GLU A 217 -11.94 1.32 16.18
C GLU A 217 -11.54 2.00 14.86
N ALA A 218 -11.37 3.32 14.88
CA ALA A 218 -10.89 4.08 13.73
C ALA A 218 -9.49 3.63 13.27
N ALA A 219 -8.56 3.43 14.21
CA ALA A 219 -7.22 3.00 13.91
C ALA A 219 -7.16 1.56 13.34
N GLN A 220 -8.02 0.67 13.84
CA GLN A 220 -8.19 -0.68 13.29
C GLN A 220 -8.82 -0.64 11.88
N ALA A 221 -9.87 0.16 11.69
CA ALA A 221 -10.51 0.33 10.39
C ALA A 221 -9.55 0.90 9.34
N LEU A 222 -8.69 1.83 9.74
CA LEU A 222 -7.63 2.39 8.90
C LEU A 222 -6.46 1.41 8.68
N GLY A 223 -6.30 0.38 9.54
CA GLY A 223 -5.14 -0.52 9.54
C GLY A 223 -3.86 0.11 10.12
N VAL A 224 -4.02 1.14 10.93
CA VAL A 224 -2.90 1.88 11.56
C VAL A 224 -2.37 1.14 12.80
N ILE A 225 -3.21 0.31 13.41
CA ILE A 225 -2.88 -0.65 14.48
C ILE A 225 -3.47 -2.02 14.12
N ALA A 226 -2.86 -3.08 14.67
CA ALA A 226 -3.34 -4.46 14.49
C ALA A 226 -4.58 -4.76 15.35
#